data_80d446d69b4f456623e8bfae81fa3785
#
_entry.id   80d446d69b4f456623e8bfae81fa3785
#
_cell.length_a   1.000
_cell.length_b   1.000
_cell.length_c   1.000
_cell.angle_alpha   90.00
_cell.angle_beta   90.00
_cell.angle_gamma   90.00
#
_symmetry.space_group_name_H-M   'P 1'
#
loop_
_entity.id
_entity.type
_entity.pdbx_description
1 polymer ?
#
loop_
_entity_poly.entity_id
_entity_poly.type
_entity_poly.pdbx_seq_one_letter_code
_entity_poly.pdbx_strand_id
1 'polypeptide(L)'
;GFSMNFLIQSLTTLAIIGFAKRTFPKSIIVVGGGLITSWMMNPSWKNPFRGLIDYAIAGQGETQLLSLIGIKEEKTVHYQPRYNGFPVADYFSPGFILPYSTSVGCYWGQCSFCPEKAEGRIYEQTDPDLVCHDLKALSQQLKPILIHLVDNAISPQMLKTIIKKHPGALWYGFVRFTPHLKDSEFCKALKASGCVMLKLGLESGNQGVIDFMNKGLSLETVSQTLKTLKDAGIATYVYLLFGTPKETIRQARHTLDFTVEHAQYIDFLNLAIFNLPINSPETSGLLTGEFYEGDLSLYSDFLHPEGWSRRHVRQFLVDEFKKHPAIRS
;
A
#
# COMPACT_ATOMS: atom_id res chain seq x y z
N GLY A 1 3.63 10.00 -22.36
CA GLY A 1 2.89 9.62 -21.16
C GLY A 1 3.72 9.82 -19.90
N PHE A 2 3.07 10.25 -18.82
CA PHE A 2 3.71 10.40 -17.51
C PHE A 2 2.86 9.70 -16.44
N SER A 3 3.49 8.90 -15.59
CA SER A 3 2.84 8.26 -14.44
C SER A 3 3.27 8.99 -13.17
N MET A 4 2.32 9.66 -12.52
CA MET A 4 2.51 10.33 -11.23
C MET A 4 1.81 9.52 -10.15
N ASN A 5 2.58 8.89 -9.26
CA ASN A 5 2.04 8.03 -8.20
C ASN A 5 2.11 8.69 -6.81
N PHE A 6 3.05 9.61 -6.61
CA PHE A 6 3.29 10.25 -5.31
C PHE A 6 3.35 11.76 -5.44
N LEU A 7 2.86 12.49 -4.43
CA LEU A 7 2.85 13.95 -4.41
C LEU A 7 4.24 14.55 -4.59
N ILE A 8 5.28 13.92 -4.05
CA ILE A 8 6.67 14.38 -4.20
C ILE A 8 7.17 14.38 -5.66
N GLN A 9 6.54 13.60 -6.54
CA GLN A 9 6.89 13.55 -7.97
C GLN A 9 6.27 14.70 -8.77
N SER A 10 5.23 15.36 -8.24
CA SER A 10 4.37 16.27 -9.03
C SER A 10 5.14 17.45 -9.61
N LEU A 11 5.91 18.18 -8.80
CA LEU A 11 6.66 19.36 -9.27
C LEU A 11 7.68 19.01 -10.36
N THR A 12 8.45 17.95 -10.15
CA THR A 12 9.44 17.50 -11.15
C THR A 12 8.78 17.05 -12.43
N THR A 13 7.68 16.26 -12.32
CA THR A 13 6.94 15.80 -13.49
C THR A 13 6.32 16.97 -14.28
N LEU A 14 5.70 17.93 -13.60
CA LEU A 14 5.14 19.11 -14.25
C LEU A 14 6.23 20.00 -14.92
N ALA A 15 7.41 20.11 -14.31
CA ALA A 15 8.55 20.80 -14.92
C ALA A 15 9.01 20.10 -16.21
N ILE A 16 9.10 18.75 -16.20
CA ILE A 16 9.46 17.95 -17.39
C ILE A 16 8.37 18.09 -18.45
N ILE A 17 7.09 18.05 -18.09
CA ILE A 17 5.98 18.28 -19.01
C ILE A 17 6.07 19.67 -19.67
N GLY A 18 6.35 20.72 -18.87
CA GLY A 18 6.54 22.07 -19.39
C GLY A 18 7.72 22.17 -20.36
N PHE A 19 8.82 21.49 -20.08
CA PHE A 19 9.94 21.37 -21.01
C PHE A 19 9.53 20.64 -22.30
N ALA A 20 8.86 19.50 -22.17
CA ALA A 20 8.40 18.72 -23.33
C ALA A 20 7.44 19.51 -24.23
N LYS A 21 6.49 20.25 -23.65
CA LYS A 21 5.57 21.12 -24.42
C LYS A 21 6.30 22.25 -25.16
N ARG A 22 7.33 22.85 -24.57
CA ARG A 22 8.14 23.89 -25.26
C ARG A 22 8.98 23.29 -26.38
N THR A 23 9.59 22.13 -26.16
CA THR A 23 10.48 21.49 -27.13
C THR A 23 9.69 20.78 -28.25
N PHE A 24 8.55 20.19 -27.91
CA PHE A 24 7.69 19.44 -28.82
C PHE A 24 6.23 19.93 -28.73
N PRO A 25 5.91 21.13 -29.21
CA PRO A 25 4.61 21.78 -28.97
C PRO A 25 3.41 21.04 -29.56
N LYS A 26 3.64 20.14 -30.52
CA LYS A 26 2.58 19.30 -31.14
C LYS A 26 2.35 17.98 -30.38
N SER A 27 3.15 17.67 -29.38
CA SER A 27 3.00 16.42 -28.62
C SER A 27 1.77 16.48 -27.74
N ILE A 28 1.01 15.39 -27.73
CA ILE A 28 -0.10 15.14 -26.81
C ILE A 28 0.48 14.62 -25.50
N ILE A 29 0.19 15.27 -24.40
CA ILE A 29 0.62 14.88 -23.06
C ILE A 29 -0.51 14.17 -22.34
N VAL A 30 -0.27 12.92 -21.98
CA VAL A 30 -1.17 12.09 -21.20
C VAL A 30 -0.55 11.85 -19.82
N VAL A 31 -1.29 12.08 -18.74
CA VAL A 31 -0.87 11.80 -17.38
C VAL A 31 -1.80 10.79 -16.72
N GLY A 32 -1.25 9.95 -15.88
CA GLY A 32 -1.97 8.95 -15.08
C GLY A 32 -1.21 8.61 -13.82
N GLY A 33 -1.56 7.49 -13.19
CA GLY A 33 -0.96 6.99 -11.96
C GLY A 33 -1.79 7.30 -10.71
N GLY A 34 -1.35 6.78 -9.56
CA GLY A 34 -2.11 6.83 -8.32
C GLY A 34 -2.47 8.25 -7.85
N LEU A 35 -1.55 9.20 -7.99
CA LEU A 35 -1.80 10.60 -7.62
C LEU A 35 -2.89 11.24 -8.47
N ILE A 36 -2.85 11.02 -9.78
CA ILE A 36 -3.86 11.56 -10.72
C ILE A 36 -5.22 10.92 -10.40
N THR A 37 -5.24 9.62 -10.16
CA THR A 37 -6.46 8.91 -9.76
C THR A 37 -7.07 9.51 -8.51
N SER A 38 -6.27 9.72 -7.45
CA SER A 38 -6.75 10.32 -6.19
C SER A 38 -7.30 11.74 -6.38
N TRP A 39 -6.66 12.59 -7.19
CA TRP A 39 -7.19 13.93 -7.49
C TRP A 39 -8.52 13.87 -8.23
N MET A 40 -8.63 13.01 -9.25
CA MET A 40 -9.83 12.90 -10.09
C MET A 40 -11.01 12.24 -9.34
N MET A 41 -10.78 11.57 -8.23
CA MET A 41 -11.85 11.07 -7.35
C MET A 41 -12.59 12.18 -6.58
N ASN A 42 -11.98 13.36 -6.45
CA ASN A 42 -12.66 14.52 -5.89
C ASN A 42 -13.69 15.05 -6.94
N PRO A 43 -15.01 15.06 -6.62
CA PRO A 43 -16.03 15.52 -7.58
C PRO A 43 -15.86 16.98 -8.03
N SER A 44 -15.18 17.80 -7.24
CA SER A 44 -14.90 19.21 -7.56
C SER A 44 -13.62 19.38 -8.37
N TRP A 45 -12.85 18.31 -8.63
CA TRP A 45 -11.59 18.44 -9.32
C TRP A 45 -11.78 18.83 -10.78
N LYS A 46 -11.08 19.88 -11.18
CA LYS A 46 -10.93 20.28 -12.57
C LYS A 46 -9.44 20.33 -12.88
N ASN A 47 -9.04 19.88 -14.08
CA ASN A 47 -7.65 19.93 -14.47
C ASN A 47 -7.09 21.37 -14.39
N PRO A 48 -6.25 21.69 -13.38
CA PRO A 48 -5.69 23.03 -13.23
C PRO A 48 -4.49 23.28 -14.15
N PHE A 49 -4.04 22.25 -14.87
CA PHE A 49 -2.85 22.25 -15.72
C PHE A 49 -3.19 22.38 -17.21
N ARG A 50 -4.26 23.15 -17.55
CA ARG A 50 -4.64 23.40 -18.92
C ARG A 50 -3.48 24.02 -19.72
N GLY A 51 -3.24 23.52 -20.93
CA GLY A 51 -2.10 23.91 -21.75
C GLY A 51 -0.80 23.14 -21.48
N LEU A 52 -0.73 22.38 -20.38
CA LEU A 52 0.36 21.44 -20.08
C LEU A 52 -0.09 19.99 -20.29
N ILE A 53 -1.25 19.62 -19.75
CA ILE A 53 -1.79 18.26 -19.77
C ILE A 53 -3.00 18.22 -20.68
N ASP A 54 -2.93 17.42 -21.73
CA ASP A 54 -4.03 17.24 -22.68
C ASP A 54 -5.05 16.23 -22.18
N TYR A 55 -4.58 15.11 -21.59
CA TYR A 55 -5.44 14.07 -21.03
C TYR A 55 -4.95 13.64 -19.65
N ALA A 56 -5.88 13.51 -18.71
CA ALA A 56 -5.66 12.88 -17.41
C ALA A 56 -6.49 11.59 -17.35
N ILE A 57 -5.86 10.49 -16.93
CA ILE A 57 -6.46 9.16 -16.85
C ILE A 57 -6.48 8.70 -15.41
N ALA A 58 -7.66 8.39 -14.87
CA ALA A 58 -7.83 7.80 -13.55
C ALA A 58 -7.95 6.27 -13.63
N GLY A 59 -7.46 5.59 -12.61
CA GLY A 59 -7.52 4.13 -12.52
C GLY A 59 -6.56 3.41 -13.46
N GLN A 60 -6.97 2.24 -13.94
CA GLN A 60 -6.23 1.47 -14.93
C GLN A 60 -6.28 2.20 -16.29
N GLY A 61 -5.11 2.58 -16.81
CA GLY A 61 -5.01 3.47 -17.96
C GLY A 61 -4.87 2.79 -19.30
N GLU A 62 -4.69 1.48 -19.34
CA GLU A 62 -4.32 0.72 -20.53
C GLU A 62 -5.34 0.87 -21.65
N THR A 63 -6.59 0.57 -21.37
CA THR A 63 -7.69 0.65 -22.35
C THR A 63 -7.93 2.09 -22.85
N GLN A 64 -7.86 3.06 -21.93
CA GLN A 64 -8.05 4.47 -22.29
C GLN A 64 -6.88 4.98 -23.15
N LEU A 65 -5.64 4.60 -22.82
CA LEU A 65 -4.46 4.97 -23.59
C LEU A 65 -4.49 4.35 -25.00
N LEU A 66 -4.86 3.07 -25.10
CA LEU A 66 -5.02 2.40 -26.40
C LEU A 66 -6.10 3.08 -27.25
N SER A 67 -7.22 3.47 -26.64
CA SER A 67 -8.30 4.21 -27.32
C SER A 67 -7.82 5.57 -27.85
N LEU A 68 -6.99 6.30 -27.09
CA LEU A 68 -6.43 7.59 -27.52
C LEU A 68 -5.53 7.47 -28.77
N ILE A 69 -4.88 6.33 -28.97
CA ILE A 69 -4.06 6.06 -30.15
C ILE A 69 -4.82 5.28 -31.24
N GLY A 70 -6.14 5.15 -31.11
CA GLY A 70 -7.01 4.54 -32.13
C GLY A 70 -7.04 3.00 -32.10
N ILE A 71 -6.51 2.37 -31.07
CA ILE A 71 -6.54 0.92 -30.89
C ILE A 71 -7.75 0.55 -30.04
N LYS A 72 -8.63 -0.31 -30.57
CA LYS A 72 -9.75 -0.89 -29.83
C LYS A 72 -9.30 -2.24 -29.26
N GLU A 73 -9.32 -2.39 -27.96
CA GLU A 73 -9.09 -3.65 -27.28
C GLU A 73 -10.43 -4.40 -27.16
N GLU A 74 -10.51 -5.62 -27.70
CA GLU A 74 -11.76 -6.40 -27.70
C GLU A 74 -11.93 -7.26 -26.45
N LYS A 75 -10.87 -7.50 -25.68
CA LYS A 75 -10.88 -8.30 -24.43
C LYS A 75 -9.78 -7.86 -23.48
N THR A 76 -10.06 -7.92 -22.18
CA THR A 76 -9.04 -7.89 -21.13
C THR A 76 -8.16 -9.15 -21.24
N VAL A 77 -7.01 -9.01 -21.83
CA VAL A 77 -6.00 -10.05 -21.93
C VAL A 77 -4.99 -9.84 -20.81
N HIS A 78 -4.69 -10.87 -20.03
CA HIS A 78 -3.61 -10.81 -19.08
C HIS A 78 -2.27 -10.76 -19.82
N TYR A 79 -1.46 -9.75 -19.51
CA TYR A 79 -0.11 -9.61 -20.05
C TYR A 79 0.91 -9.80 -18.94
N GLN A 80 1.86 -10.71 -19.16
CA GLN A 80 3.02 -10.83 -18.29
C GLN A 80 3.82 -9.50 -18.31
N PRO A 81 4.16 -8.91 -17.15
CA PRO A 81 4.97 -7.69 -17.09
C PRO A 81 6.35 -7.88 -17.76
N ARG A 82 6.81 -6.85 -18.46
CA ARG A 82 8.14 -6.85 -19.09
C ARG A 82 9.05 -5.85 -18.39
N TYR A 83 10.21 -6.30 -18.01
CA TYR A 83 11.22 -5.49 -17.31
C TYR A 83 12.43 -5.15 -18.20
N ASN A 84 12.42 -5.62 -19.43
CA ASN A 84 13.48 -5.32 -20.41
C ASN A 84 13.48 -3.82 -20.73
N GLY A 85 14.65 -3.20 -20.70
CA GLY A 85 14.80 -1.76 -20.95
C GLY A 85 14.82 -0.89 -19.68
N PHE A 86 14.56 -1.46 -18.49
CA PHE A 86 14.85 -0.76 -17.23
C PHE A 86 16.34 -0.92 -16.86
N PRO A 87 17.02 0.15 -16.40
CA PRO A 87 18.40 0.09 -15.95
C PRO A 87 18.48 -0.53 -14.54
N VAL A 88 18.17 -1.83 -14.45
CA VAL A 88 18.00 -2.52 -13.16
C VAL A 88 19.27 -2.53 -12.31
N ALA A 89 20.45 -2.36 -12.93
CA ALA A 89 21.73 -2.25 -12.22
C ALA A 89 21.92 -0.89 -11.52
N ASP A 90 21.15 0.14 -11.89
CA ASP A 90 21.29 1.50 -11.36
C ASP A 90 20.40 1.74 -10.12
N TYR A 91 19.57 0.76 -9.74
CA TYR A 91 18.76 0.86 -8.53
C TYR A 91 19.57 0.63 -7.25
N PHE A 92 19.24 1.37 -6.18
CA PHE A 92 19.88 1.24 -4.86
C PHE A 92 19.47 -0.04 -4.13
N SER A 93 19.69 -1.18 -4.75
CA SER A 93 19.47 -2.48 -4.13
C SER A 93 20.67 -3.39 -4.42
N PRO A 94 21.01 -4.35 -3.56
CA PRO A 94 22.17 -5.24 -3.77
C PRO A 94 22.02 -6.18 -4.98
N GLY A 95 20.82 -6.24 -5.56
CA GLY A 95 20.49 -7.00 -6.77
C GLY A 95 19.06 -6.70 -7.17
N PHE A 96 18.61 -7.27 -8.29
CA PHE A 96 17.28 -7.01 -8.82
C PHE A 96 16.18 -7.56 -7.90
N ILE A 97 15.31 -6.68 -7.39
CA ILE A 97 14.08 -7.03 -6.70
C ILE A 97 12.95 -6.94 -7.71
N LEU A 98 12.29 -8.06 -8.00
CA LEU A 98 11.18 -8.15 -8.96
C LEU A 98 9.88 -7.65 -8.30
N PRO A 99 9.33 -6.47 -8.66
CA PRO A 99 7.99 -6.09 -8.21
C PRO A 99 6.94 -6.80 -9.06
N TYR A 100 5.90 -7.34 -8.41
CA TYR A 100 4.78 -7.97 -9.11
C TYR A 100 3.51 -7.75 -8.32
N SER A 101 2.39 -7.38 -9.00
CA SER A 101 1.07 -7.25 -8.39
C SER A 101 0.20 -8.46 -8.75
N THR A 102 -0.35 -9.12 -7.75
CA THR A 102 -1.26 -10.26 -7.95
C THR A 102 -2.72 -9.82 -8.00
N SER A 103 -2.99 -8.59 -7.57
CA SER A 103 -4.33 -8.00 -7.52
C SER A 103 -4.27 -6.48 -7.54
N VAL A 104 -5.40 -5.85 -7.84
CA VAL A 104 -5.65 -4.42 -7.69
C VAL A 104 -6.65 -4.23 -6.55
N GLY A 105 -6.47 -3.17 -5.73
CA GLY A 105 -7.33 -2.94 -4.57
C GLY A 105 -7.03 -3.87 -3.41
N CYS A 106 -7.97 -3.99 -2.47
CA CYS A 106 -7.84 -4.83 -1.29
C CYS A 106 -9.07 -5.72 -1.10
N TYR A 107 -8.87 -7.03 -0.99
CA TYR A 107 -9.97 -8.00 -0.84
C TYR A 107 -10.82 -7.79 0.43
N TRP A 108 -10.29 -7.10 1.44
CA TRP A 108 -11.06 -6.74 2.63
C TRP A 108 -11.94 -5.51 2.40
N GLY A 109 -11.37 -4.40 1.91
CA GLY A 109 -12.10 -3.20 1.51
C GLY A 109 -12.92 -2.48 2.58
N GLN A 110 -12.81 -2.86 3.88
CA GLN A 110 -13.72 -2.38 4.94
C GLN A 110 -13.09 -1.33 5.87
N CYS A 111 -11.73 -1.25 5.91
CA CYS A 111 -11.05 -0.35 6.85
C CYS A 111 -11.45 1.11 6.59
N SER A 112 -11.92 1.80 7.63
CA SER A 112 -12.42 3.17 7.52
C SER A 112 -11.32 4.19 7.16
N PHE A 113 -10.10 3.96 7.64
CA PHE A 113 -8.94 4.83 7.45
C PHE A 113 -8.26 4.69 6.07
N CYS A 114 -8.69 3.71 5.26
CA CYS A 114 -7.93 3.28 4.09
C CYS A 114 -8.21 4.16 2.85
N PRO A 115 -7.16 4.71 2.19
CA PRO A 115 -7.32 5.45 0.94
C PRO A 115 -8.00 4.62 -0.16
N GLU A 116 -7.72 3.32 -0.27
CA GLU A 116 -8.35 2.42 -1.25
C GLU A 116 -9.87 2.41 -1.13
N LYS A 117 -10.38 2.41 0.12
CA LYS A 117 -11.83 2.50 0.38
C LYS A 117 -12.36 3.89 0.04
N ALA A 118 -11.63 4.93 0.43
CA ALA A 118 -12.00 6.32 0.15
C ALA A 118 -12.07 6.60 -1.35
N GLU A 119 -11.19 5.97 -2.15
CA GLU A 119 -11.15 6.07 -3.60
C GLU A 119 -12.14 5.12 -4.30
N GLY A 120 -12.86 4.28 -3.56
CA GLY A 120 -13.85 3.35 -4.12
C GLY A 120 -13.26 2.28 -5.04
N ARG A 121 -11.98 1.93 -4.87
CA ARG A 121 -11.31 0.94 -5.70
C ARG A 121 -11.92 -0.44 -5.52
N ILE A 122 -12.34 -1.03 -6.63
CA ILE A 122 -12.85 -2.41 -6.68
C ILE A 122 -11.67 -3.38 -6.60
N TYR A 123 -11.84 -4.45 -5.82
CA TYR A 123 -10.84 -5.52 -5.76
C TYR A 123 -10.95 -6.41 -6.99
N GLU A 124 -9.85 -6.55 -7.70
CA GLU A 124 -9.71 -7.44 -8.85
C GLU A 124 -8.45 -8.30 -8.68
N GLN A 125 -8.63 -9.61 -8.65
CA GLN A 125 -7.55 -10.58 -8.52
C GLN A 125 -7.24 -11.20 -9.88
N THR A 126 -5.95 -11.20 -10.26
CA THR A 126 -5.47 -12.03 -11.36
C THR A 126 -5.57 -13.49 -10.99
N ASP A 127 -5.86 -14.36 -11.95
CA ASP A 127 -5.92 -15.81 -11.70
C ASP A 127 -4.62 -16.28 -11.02
N PRO A 128 -4.70 -16.92 -9.84
CA PRO A 128 -3.51 -17.29 -9.08
C PRO A 128 -2.58 -18.28 -9.82
N ASP A 129 -3.11 -19.08 -10.72
CA ASP A 129 -2.32 -20.01 -11.51
C ASP A 129 -1.52 -19.29 -12.58
N LEU A 130 -2.11 -18.28 -13.23
CA LEU A 130 -1.40 -17.39 -14.15
C LEU A 130 -0.30 -16.61 -13.42
N VAL A 131 -0.60 -16.05 -12.25
CA VAL A 131 0.38 -15.34 -11.41
C VAL A 131 1.58 -16.24 -11.11
N CYS A 132 1.36 -17.47 -10.65
CA CYS A 132 2.47 -18.39 -10.33
C CYS A 132 3.26 -18.79 -11.58
N HIS A 133 2.59 -18.96 -12.73
CA HIS A 133 3.24 -19.19 -14.01
C HIS A 133 4.17 -18.02 -14.38
N ASP A 134 3.68 -16.79 -14.31
CA ASP A 134 4.44 -15.57 -14.61
C ASP A 134 5.64 -15.41 -13.68
N LEU A 135 5.41 -15.52 -12.38
CA LEU A 135 6.47 -15.39 -11.38
C LEU A 135 7.59 -16.41 -11.61
N LYS A 136 7.24 -17.64 -11.94
CA LYS A 136 8.23 -18.69 -12.25
C LYS A 136 9.02 -18.37 -13.51
N ALA A 137 8.35 -17.96 -14.59
CA ALA A 137 8.99 -17.57 -15.84
C ALA A 137 9.91 -16.36 -15.67
N LEU A 138 9.42 -15.31 -14.98
CA LEU A 138 10.19 -14.11 -14.68
C LEU A 138 11.38 -14.41 -13.77
N SER A 139 11.23 -15.29 -12.78
CA SER A 139 12.32 -15.70 -11.89
C SER A 139 13.42 -16.43 -12.66
N GLN A 140 13.06 -17.30 -13.62
CA GLN A 140 14.04 -17.98 -14.48
C GLN A 140 14.77 -17.02 -15.40
N GLN A 141 14.05 -16.06 -15.99
CA GLN A 141 14.59 -15.10 -16.96
C GLN A 141 15.47 -14.04 -16.29
N LEU A 142 14.97 -13.43 -15.18
CA LEU A 142 15.59 -12.24 -14.58
C LEU A 142 16.47 -12.56 -13.38
N LYS A 143 16.35 -13.75 -12.82
CA LYS A 143 17.11 -14.23 -11.64
C LYS A 143 17.09 -13.20 -10.50
N PRO A 144 15.90 -12.72 -10.06
CA PRO A 144 15.83 -11.74 -9.00
C PRO A 144 16.35 -12.31 -7.69
N ILE A 145 17.00 -11.48 -6.87
CA ILE A 145 17.38 -11.87 -5.51
C ILE A 145 16.15 -12.00 -4.60
N LEU A 146 15.05 -11.29 -4.95
CA LEU A 146 13.85 -11.24 -4.16
C LEU A 146 12.65 -10.81 -5.02
N ILE A 147 11.48 -11.37 -4.78
CA ILE A 147 10.22 -10.90 -5.35
C ILE A 147 9.50 -10.04 -4.30
N HIS A 148 9.09 -8.82 -4.67
CA HIS A 148 8.18 -8.00 -3.89
C HIS A 148 6.77 -8.11 -4.48
N LEU A 149 5.88 -8.82 -3.79
CA LEU A 149 4.46 -8.79 -4.11
C LEU A 149 3.88 -7.48 -3.59
N VAL A 150 3.57 -6.56 -4.52
CA VAL A 150 3.23 -5.15 -4.22
C VAL A 150 1.75 -4.92 -3.94
N ASP A 151 1.01 -5.99 -3.70
CA ASP A 151 -0.42 -5.95 -3.35
C ASP A 151 -0.67 -5.15 -2.07
N ASN A 152 -1.84 -4.52 -1.96
CA ASN A 152 -2.32 -3.93 -0.71
C ASN A 152 -2.59 -4.99 0.37
N ALA A 153 -3.00 -6.18 -0.05
CA ALA A 153 -3.06 -7.38 0.78
C ALA A 153 -3.16 -8.61 -0.12
N ILE A 154 -2.17 -9.49 -0.10
CA ILE A 154 -2.19 -10.76 -0.80
C ILE A 154 -3.35 -11.61 -0.26
N SER A 155 -4.20 -12.12 -1.14
CA SER A 155 -5.36 -12.90 -0.72
C SER A 155 -4.97 -14.28 -0.14
N PRO A 156 -5.79 -14.83 0.77
CA PRO A 156 -5.58 -16.20 1.27
C PRO A 156 -5.56 -17.26 0.15
N GLN A 157 -6.32 -17.05 -0.93
CA GLN A 157 -6.30 -17.93 -2.10
C GLN A 157 -4.95 -17.89 -2.80
N MET A 158 -4.41 -16.69 -3.01
CA MET A 158 -3.08 -16.52 -3.62
C MET A 158 -1.99 -17.19 -2.78
N LEU A 159 -2.00 -17.00 -1.45
CA LEU A 159 -1.05 -17.67 -0.55
C LEU A 159 -1.12 -19.19 -0.66
N LYS A 160 -2.34 -19.77 -0.70
CA LYS A 160 -2.52 -21.21 -0.89
C LYS A 160 -1.99 -21.71 -2.24
N THR A 161 -2.08 -20.91 -3.28
CA THR A 161 -1.55 -21.26 -4.60
C THR A 161 -0.04 -21.17 -4.63
N ILE A 162 0.56 -20.13 -4.04
CA ILE A 162 2.02 -19.98 -3.90
C ILE A 162 2.66 -21.14 -3.15
N ILE A 163 2.02 -21.63 -2.10
CA ILE A 163 2.47 -22.84 -1.37
C ILE A 163 2.58 -24.05 -2.29
N LYS A 164 1.63 -24.22 -3.21
CA LYS A 164 1.59 -25.36 -4.14
C LYS A 164 2.47 -25.16 -5.38
N LYS A 165 2.59 -23.92 -5.84
CA LYS A 165 3.25 -23.53 -7.09
C LYS A 165 4.27 -22.43 -6.78
N HIS A 166 5.44 -22.86 -6.29
CA HIS A 166 6.49 -21.94 -5.85
C HIS A 166 6.88 -20.91 -6.92
N PRO A 167 7.06 -19.62 -6.57
CA PRO A 167 7.32 -18.54 -7.53
C PRO A 167 8.72 -18.55 -8.13
N GLY A 168 9.61 -19.43 -7.69
CA GLY A 168 10.94 -19.64 -8.24
C GLY A 168 12.06 -18.78 -7.64
N ALA A 169 11.73 -17.84 -6.76
CA ALA A 169 12.68 -17.03 -5.99
C ALA A 169 12.11 -16.75 -4.59
N LEU A 170 12.96 -16.21 -3.69
CA LEU A 170 12.52 -15.73 -2.39
C LEU A 170 11.54 -14.56 -2.58
N TRP A 171 10.55 -14.44 -1.67
CA TRP A 171 9.52 -13.42 -1.82
C TRP A 171 9.05 -12.85 -0.49
N TYR A 172 8.47 -11.65 -0.56
CA TYR A 172 7.79 -10.98 0.54
C TYR A 172 6.61 -10.15 0.02
N GLY A 173 5.69 -9.80 0.90
CA GLY A 173 4.56 -8.96 0.54
C GLY A 173 3.68 -8.59 1.71
N PHE A 174 2.63 -7.82 1.44
CA PHE A 174 1.68 -7.36 2.44
C PHE A 174 0.54 -8.38 2.58
N VAL A 175 0.24 -8.79 3.81
CA VAL A 175 -0.88 -9.67 4.15
C VAL A 175 -1.67 -9.10 5.33
N ARG A 176 -2.90 -9.57 5.49
CA ARG A 176 -3.69 -9.30 6.68
C ARG A 176 -3.47 -10.42 7.69
N PHE A 177 -3.60 -10.10 8.98
CA PHE A 177 -3.75 -11.13 10.00
C PHE A 177 -5.02 -11.94 9.71
N THR A 178 -4.86 -13.22 9.42
CA THR A 178 -5.96 -14.14 9.10
C THR A 178 -5.82 -15.43 9.93
N PRO A 179 -6.91 -16.18 10.16
CA PRO A 179 -6.84 -17.46 10.86
C PRO A 179 -5.83 -18.46 10.29
N HIS A 180 -5.59 -18.43 8.96
CA HIS A 180 -4.62 -19.32 8.32
C HIS A 180 -3.18 -19.11 8.84
N LEU A 181 -2.81 -17.87 9.21
CA LEU A 181 -1.48 -17.55 9.72
C LEU A 181 -1.26 -17.98 11.17
N LYS A 182 -2.28 -18.51 11.85
CA LYS A 182 -2.15 -19.18 13.15
C LYS A 182 -1.77 -20.66 13.02
N ASP A 183 -1.92 -21.23 11.83
CA ASP A 183 -1.59 -22.63 11.55
C ASP A 183 -0.10 -22.75 11.25
N SER A 184 0.60 -23.51 12.12
CA SER A 184 2.04 -23.74 12.02
C SER A 184 2.43 -24.44 10.72
N GLU A 185 1.65 -25.42 10.26
CA GLU A 185 1.93 -26.15 9.02
C GLU A 185 1.75 -25.27 7.79
N PHE A 186 0.75 -24.39 7.81
CA PHE A 186 0.56 -23.40 6.76
C PHE A 186 1.74 -22.41 6.70
N CYS A 187 2.20 -21.92 7.84
CA CYS A 187 3.36 -20.98 7.89
C CYS A 187 4.67 -21.67 7.49
N LYS A 188 4.89 -22.93 7.88
CA LYS A 188 6.03 -23.72 7.40
C LYS A 188 5.99 -23.92 5.88
N ALA A 189 4.82 -24.21 5.34
CA ALA A 189 4.63 -24.34 3.89
C ALA A 189 4.86 -23.00 3.14
N LEU A 190 4.44 -21.86 3.72
CA LEU A 190 4.80 -20.53 3.20
C LEU A 190 6.31 -20.32 3.19
N LYS A 191 6.98 -20.66 4.30
CA LYS A 191 8.45 -20.58 4.36
C LYS A 191 9.12 -21.43 3.29
N ALA A 192 8.66 -22.67 3.13
CA ALA A 192 9.17 -23.59 2.12
C ALA A 192 8.94 -23.07 0.68
N SER A 193 7.88 -22.29 0.44
CA SER A 193 7.62 -21.64 -0.86
C SER A 193 8.54 -20.47 -1.16
N GLY A 194 9.45 -20.11 -0.25
CA GLY A 194 10.38 -19.00 -0.38
C GLY A 194 9.95 -17.70 0.33
N CYS A 195 8.88 -17.72 1.14
CA CYS A 195 8.49 -16.55 1.93
C CYS A 195 9.57 -16.21 2.96
N VAL A 196 10.15 -15.02 2.88
CA VAL A 196 11.17 -14.55 3.83
C VAL A 196 10.62 -13.55 4.84
N MET A 197 9.60 -12.77 4.47
CA MET A 197 9.02 -11.75 5.32
C MET A 197 7.56 -11.49 4.95
N LEU A 198 6.73 -11.20 5.94
CA LEU A 198 5.38 -10.71 5.74
C LEU A 198 5.22 -9.31 6.35
N LYS A 199 4.65 -8.40 5.57
CA LYS A 199 4.24 -7.06 6.00
C LYS A 199 2.82 -7.16 6.54
N LEU A 200 2.58 -6.69 7.76
CA LEU A 200 1.36 -6.94 8.52
C LEU A 200 0.79 -5.65 9.08
N GLY A 201 -0.40 -5.25 8.64
CA GLY A 201 -1.09 -4.09 9.18
C GLY A 201 -1.79 -4.44 10.51
N LEU A 202 -1.18 -4.11 11.65
CA LEU A 202 -1.81 -4.17 12.97
C LEU A 202 -2.61 -2.90 13.25
N GLU A 203 -2.04 -1.76 12.96
CA GLU A 203 -2.47 -0.37 13.15
C GLU A 203 -2.48 0.04 14.62
N SER A 204 -3.09 -0.71 15.53
CA SER A 204 -3.16 -0.39 16.95
C SER A 204 -3.06 -1.63 17.84
N GLY A 205 -2.45 -1.50 19.01
CA GLY A 205 -2.48 -2.49 20.09
C GLY A 205 -3.69 -2.32 21.01
N ASN A 206 -4.68 -1.55 20.63
CA ASN A 206 -5.92 -1.39 21.37
C ASN A 206 -7.11 -1.91 20.57
N GLN A 207 -7.83 -2.91 21.11
CA GLN A 207 -8.94 -3.56 20.41
C GLN A 207 -10.05 -2.57 20.01
N GLY A 208 -10.40 -1.64 20.89
CA GLY A 208 -11.46 -0.65 20.59
C GLY A 208 -11.10 0.27 19.43
N VAL A 209 -9.82 0.63 19.26
CA VAL A 209 -9.34 1.41 18.10
C VAL A 209 -9.41 0.58 16.83
N ILE A 210 -8.98 -0.70 16.89
CA ILE A 210 -9.07 -1.65 15.77
C ILE A 210 -10.49 -1.85 15.29
N ASP A 211 -11.44 -2.02 16.24
CA ASP A 211 -12.85 -2.24 15.96
C ASP A 211 -13.45 -0.99 15.31
N PHE A 212 -13.14 0.21 15.82
CA PHE A 212 -13.56 1.47 15.22
C PHE A 212 -13.06 1.63 13.78
N MET A 213 -11.82 1.21 13.52
CA MET A 213 -11.24 1.22 12.16
C MET A 213 -11.89 0.19 11.22
N ASN A 214 -12.80 -0.64 11.68
CA ASN A 214 -13.39 -1.75 10.94
C ASN A 214 -12.33 -2.68 10.32
N LYS A 215 -11.25 -2.92 11.08
CA LYS A 215 -10.11 -3.71 10.61
C LYS A 215 -10.43 -5.21 10.55
N GLY A 216 -11.38 -5.68 11.36
CA GLY A 216 -11.82 -7.08 11.38
C GLY A 216 -10.75 -8.06 11.84
N LEU A 217 -10.01 -7.70 12.90
CA LEU A 217 -9.02 -8.58 13.52
C LEU A 217 -9.10 -8.47 15.06
N SER A 218 -8.67 -9.53 15.76
CA SER A 218 -8.52 -9.53 17.22
C SER A 218 -7.05 -9.54 17.61
N LEU A 219 -6.71 -8.86 18.71
CA LEU A 219 -5.35 -8.84 19.26
C LEU A 219 -4.86 -10.24 19.65
N GLU A 220 -5.75 -11.14 20.07
CA GLU A 220 -5.42 -12.56 20.31
C GLU A 220 -4.91 -13.23 19.01
N THR A 221 -5.63 -13.03 17.89
CA THR A 221 -5.19 -13.57 16.58
C THR A 221 -3.86 -12.97 16.16
N VAL A 222 -3.62 -11.69 16.44
CA VAL A 222 -2.32 -11.03 16.19
C VAL A 222 -1.21 -11.70 16.96
N SER A 223 -1.37 -11.86 18.29
CA SER A 223 -0.37 -12.47 19.16
C SER A 223 0.00 -13.89 18.71
N GLN A 224 -1.01 -14.72 18.43
CA GLN A 224 -0.79 -16.09 17.95
C GLN A 224 -0.08 -16.10 16.59
N THR A 225 -0.49 -15.23 15.65
CA THR A 225 0.12 -15.14 14.32
C THR A 225 1.59 -14.72 14.39
N LEU A 226 1.92 -13.68 15.16
CA LEU A 226 3.30 -13.20 15.30
C LEU A 226 4.22 -14.31 15.80
N LYS A 227 3.79 -15.06 16.83
CA LYS A 227 4.52 -16.22 17.34
C LYS A 227 4.69 -17.31 16.28
N THR A 228 3.61 -17.69 15.59
CA THR A 228 3.64 -18.76 14.57
C THR A 228 4.57 -18.42 13.41
N LEU A 229 4.58 -17.16 12.95
CA LEU A 229 5.48 -16.69 11.89
C LEU A 229 6.94 -16.75 12.34
N LYS A 230 7.23 -16.31 13.57
CA LYS A 230 8.59 -16.39 14.13
C LYS A 230 9.07 -17.82 14.23
N ASP A 231 8.24 -18.73 14.75
CA ASP A 231 8.54 -20.16 14.86
C ASP A 231 8.76 -20.81 13.48
N ALA A 232 8.09 -20.32 12.43
CA ALA A 232 8.28 -20.77 11.06
C ALA A 232 9.52 -20.12 10.38
N GLY A 233 10.21 -19.17 11.01
CA GLY A 233 11.35 -18.45 10.46
C GLY A 233 10.98 -17.46 9.36
N ILE A 234 9.77 -16.89 9.40
CA ILE A 234 9.30 -15.81 8.52
C ILE A 234 9.41 -14.50 9.29
N ALA A 235 10.20 -13.56 8.79
CA ALA A 235 10.33 -12.24 9.40
C ALA A 235 9.01 -11.46 9.34
N THR A 236 8.75 -10.62 10.32
CA THR A 236 7.56 -9.80 10.40
C THR A 236 7.90 -8.31 10.30
N TYR A 237 7.14 -7.58 9.47
CA TYR A 237 7.19 -6.14 9.38
C TYR A 237 5.82 -5.58 9.76
N VAL A 238 5.69 -5.11 11.00
CA VAL A 238 4.40 -4.68 11.56
C VAL A 238 4.20 -3.17 11.34
N TYR A 239 3.03 -2.81 10.83
CA TYR A 239 2.61 -1.43 10.59
C TYR A 239 1.69 -0.97 11.69
N LEU A 240 2.01 0.20 12.28
CA LEU A 240 1.24 0.89 13.30
C LEU A 240 0.82 2.27 12.78
N LEU A 241 -0.40 2.68 13.11
CA LEU A 241 -1.03 3.93 12.67
C LEU A 241 -1.56 4.69 13.88
N PHE A 242 -1.00 5.85 14.16
CA PHE A 242 -1.34 6.69 15.30
C PHE A 242 -2.11 7.94 14.90
N GLY A 243 -2.94 8.46 15.79
CA GLY A 243 -3.69 9.71 15.59
C GLY A 243 -4.99 9.54 14.81
N THR A 244 -5.57 8.35 14.83
CA THR A 244 -6.90 8.12 14.25
C THR A 244 -7.99 8.78 15.12
N PRO A 245 -9.16 9.16 14.57
CA PRO A 245 -10.13 10.02 15.26
C PRO A 245 -10.63 9.55 16.63
N LYS A 246 -10.53 8.26 16.93
CA LYS A 246 -10.94 7.66 18.21
C LYS A 246 -9.78 7.27 19.13
N GLU A 247 -8.54 7.50 18.67
CA GLU A 247 -7.38 7.24 19.50
C GLU A 247 -7.11 8.41 20.46
N THR A 248 -6.72 8.10 21.67
CA THR A 248 -6.16 9.05 22.64
C THR A 248 -4.74 8.60 23.01
N ILE A 249 -4.02 9.41 23.79
CA ILE A 249 -2.71 9.02 24.32
C ILE A 249 -2.76 7.70 25.11
N ARG A 250 -3.89 7.41 25.77
CA ARG A 250 -4.08 6.16 26.53
C ARG A 250 -4.06 4.95 25.60
N GLN A 251 -4.81 4.98 24.49
CA GLN A 251 -4.81 3.89 23.51
C GLN A 251 -3.46 3.80 22.77
N ALA A 252 -2.81 4.93 22.51
CA ALA A 252 -1.46 4.94 21.94
C ALA A 252 -0.44 4.24 22.85
N ARG A 253 -0.54 4.43 24.19
CA ARG A 253 0.27 3.71 25.16
C ARG A 253 -0.07 2.21 25.21
N HIS A 254 -1.34 1.81 25.12
CA HIS A 254 -1.69 0.39 24.96
C HIS A 254 -1.04 -0.21 23.71
N THR A 255 -0.89 0.57 22.63
CA THR A 255 -0.18 0.11 21.43
C THR A 255 1.31 -0.07 21.69
N LEU A 256 1.93 0.83 22.46
CA LEU A 256 3.31 0.66 22.90
C LEU A 256 3.47 -0.60 23.75
N ASP A 257 2.62 -0.77 24.79
CA ASP A 257 2.68 -1.92 25.70
C ASP A 257 2.52 -3.24 24.93
N PHE A 258 1.55 -3.33 24.04
CA PHE A 258 1.36 -4.50 23.17
C PHE A 258 2.58 -4.76 22.27
N THR A 259 3.18 -3.72 21.72
CA THR A 259 4.36 -3.86 20.85
C THR A 259 5.57 -4.36 21.66
N VAL A 260 5.75 -3.86 22.89
CA VAL A 260 6.81 -4.28 23.81
C VAL A 260 6.65 -5.73 24.24
N GLU A 261 5.42 -6.14 24.57
CA GLU A 261 5.10 -7.53 24.93
C GLU A 261 5.45 -8.51 23.80
N HIS A 262 5.27 -8.07 22.55
CA HIS A 262 5.51 -8.90 21.37
C HIS A 262 6.84 -8.60 20.65
N ALA A 263 7.73 -7.78 21.24
CA ALA A 263 8.96 -7.32 20.58
C ALA A 263 9.82 -8.48 20.05
N GLN A 264 9.90 -9.60 20.79
CA GLN A 264 10.66 -10.79 20.36
C GLN A 264 10.14 -11.46 19.08
N TYR A 265 8.89 -11.17 18.68
CA TYR A 265 8.22 -11.71 17.47
C TYR A 265 8.14 -10.71 16.34
N ILE A 266 8.59 -9.46 16.54
CA ILE A 266 8.54 -8.37 15.57
C ILE A 266 9.96 -8.05 15.12
N ASP A 267 10.25 -8.23 13.83
CA ASP A 267 11.59 -7.95 13.30
C ASP A 267 11.70 -6.50 12.80
N PHE A 268 10.62 -5.91 12.28
CA PHE A 268 10.59 -4.53 11.79
C PHE A 268 9.29 -3.83 12.15
N LEU A 269 9.37 -2.52 12.41
CA LEU A 269 8.23 -1.66 12.69
C LEU A 269 8.15 -0.51 11.67
N ASN A 270 6.94 -0.24 11.21
CA ASN A 270 6.58 1.01 10.52
C ASN A 270 5.64 1.82 11.41
N LEU A 271 6.01 3.07 11.69
CA LEU A 271 5.21 3.98 12.51
C LEU A 271 4.65 5.09 11.62
N ALA A 272 3.36 5.07 11.39
CA ALA A 272 2.67 6.07 10.58
C ALA A 272 1.78 6.97 11.45
N ILE A 273 1.59 8.21 11.01
CA ILE A 273 0.61 9.14 11.57
C ILE A 273 -0.54 9.24 10.59
N PHE A 274 -1.75 9.08 11.11
CA PHE A 274 -2.97 9.12 10.31
C PHE A 274 -3.09 10.43 9.53
N ASN A 275 -3.46 10.30 8.27
CA ASN A 275 -3.91 11.38 7.40
C ASN A 275 -5.33 11.05 6.95
N LEU A 276 -6.25 12.00 7.09
CA LEU A 276 -7.62 11.83 6.70
C LEU A 276 -7.75 11.99 5.17
N PRO A 277 -8.03 10.92 4.39
CA PRO A 277 -8.22 11.07 2.96
C PRO A 277 -9.42 11.97 2.66
N ILE A 278 -9.31 12.83 1.64
CA ILE A 278 -10.36 13.82 1.30
C ILE A 278 -11.71 13.18 0.97
N ASN A 279 -11.71 11.99 0.39
CA ASN A 279 -12.93 11.25 0.04
C ASN A 279 -13.32 10.21 1.10
N SER A 280 -12.72 10.25 2.30
CA SER A 280 -13.03 9.30 3.36
C SER A 280 -14.46 9.53 3.89
N PRO A 281 -15.25 8.46 4.13
CA PRO A 281 -16.53 8.56 4.80
C PRO A 281 -16.43 9.21 6.20
N GLU A 282 -15.27 9.15 6.84
CA GLU A 282 -15.01 9.75 8.15
C GLU A 282 -15.02 11.29 8.13
N THR A 283 -14.81 11.92 6.96
CA THR A 283 -14.84 13.38 6.83
C THR A 283 -16.18 13.96 7.26
N SER A 284 -17.29 13.26 7.01
CA SER A 284 -18.65 13.73 7.38
C SER A 284 -18.89 13.85 8.90
N GLY A 285 -18.08 13.19 9.71
CA GLY A 285 -18.19 13.22 11.19
C GLY A 285 -17.12 14.06 11.89
N LEU A 286 -16.28 14.78 11.14
CA LEU A 286 -15.14 15.53 11.64
C LEU A 286 -15.19 16.99 11.20
N LEU A 287 -14.71 17.89 12.05
CA LEU A 287 -14.44 19.27 11.65
C LEU A 287 -13.20 19.30 10.79
N THR A 288 -13.37 19.55 9.50
CA THR A 288 -12.29 19.57 8.49
C THR A 288 -12.06 20.96 7.92
N GLY A 289 -10.89 21.19 7.35
CA GLY A 289 -10.62 22.38 6.54
C GLY A 289 -11.47 22.41 5.27
N GLU A 290 -11.70 23.61 4.74
CA GLU A 290 -12.43 23.80 3.49
C GLU A 290 -11.51 23.55 2.28
N PHE A 291 -12.09 22.96 1.22
CA PHE A 291 -11.45 22.82 -0.08
C PHE A 291 -11.76 24.04 -0.95
N TYR A 292 -10.79 24.41 -1.78
CA TYR A 292 -10.95 25.43 -2.82
C TYR A 292 -10.80 24.83 -4.22
N GLU A 293 -11.28 25.52 -5.23
CA GLU A 293 -11.14 25.07 -6.64
C GLU A 293 -9.65 24.98 -7.00
N GLY A 294 -9.24 23.80 -7.49
CA GLY A 294 -7.83 23.52 -7.83
C GLY A 294 -6.98 23.07 -6.66
N ASP A 295 -7.57 22.79 -5.50
CA ASP A 295 -6.87 22.15 -4.39
C ASP A 295 -6.35 20.77 -4.82
N LEU A 296 -5.04 20.57 -4.67
CA LEU A 296 -4.33 19.33 -5.00
C LEU A 296 -4.02 18.48 -3.77
N SER A 297 -4.60 18.81 -2.63
CA SER A 297 -4.45 18.04 -1.40
C SER A 297 -5.02 16.64 -1.57
N LEU A 298 -4.34 15.65 -1.00
CA LEU A 298 -4.82 14.27 -0.91
C LEU A 298 -5.52 14.00 0.43
N TYR A 299 -5.29 14.86 1.40
CA TYR A 299 -5.72 14.70 2.78
C TYR A 299 -6.29 15.99 3.30
N SER A 300 -7.36 15.88 4.08
CA SER A 300 -7.93 17.01 4.83
C SER A 300 -7.25 17.15 6.18
N ASP A 301 -6.95 18.37 6.57
CA ASP A 301 -6.71 18.67 7.98
C ASP A 301 -8.01 18.54 8.75
N PHE A 302 -7.95 17.98 9.95
CA PHE A 302 -9.11 17.83 10.81
C PHE A 302 -8.78 18.16 12.26
N LEU A 303 -9.78 18.67 12.97
CA LEU A 303 -9.69 18.84 14.42
C LEU A 303 -9.94 17.47 15.08
N HIS A 304 -8.91 16.96 15.77
CA HIS A 304 -9.04 15.66 16.44
C HIS A 304 -10.06 15.72 17.58
N PRO A 305 -11.11 14.88 17.59
CA PRO A 305 -12.20 14.95 18.58
C PRO A 305 -11.74 14.85 20.02
N GLU A 306 -10.72 14.03 20.29
CA GLU A 306 -10.15 13.80 21.61
C GLU A 306 -8.91 14.66 21.90
N GLY A 307 -8.62 15.67 21.08
CA GLY A 307 -7.46 16.54 21.23
C GLY A 307 -6.10 15.88 20.97
N TRP A 308 -6.07 14.64 20.48
CA TRP A 308 -4.87 13.88 20.16
C TRP A 308 -4.30 14.27 18.78
N SER A 309 -3.84 15.54 18.67
CA SER A 309 -3.38 16.13 17.43
C SER A 309 -2.09 15.49 16.90
N ARG A 310 -1.80 15.69 15.60
CA ARG A 310 -0.54 15.25 14.97
C ARG A 310 0.72 15.69 15.73
N ARG A 311 0.69 16.86 16.38
CA ARG A 311 1.81 17.36 17.20
C ARG A 311 2.00 16.46 18.42
N HIS A 312 0.92 16.13 19.13
CA HIS A 312 0.98 15.24 20.29
C HIS A 312 1.42 13.84 19.91
N VAL A 313 0.93 13.31 18.78
CA VAL A 313 1.37 12.02 18.24
C VAL A 313 2.87 12.01 17.96
N ARG A 314 3.38 13.04 17.26
CA ARG A 314 4.84 13.15 16.98
C ARG A 314 5.66 13.18 18.27
N GLN A 315 5.21 13.94 19.25
CA GLN A 315 5.89 14.03 20.55
C GLN A 315 5.91 12.68 21.25
N PHE A 316 4.78 11.98 21.34
CA PHE A 316 4.70 10.64 21.91
C PHE A 316 5.62 9.65 21.19
N LEU A 317 5.61 9.62 19.86
CA LEU A 317 6.48 8.73 19.07
C LEU A 317 7.96 8.99 19.32
N VAL A 318 8.36 10.25 19.50
CA VAL A 318 9.77 10.62 19.73
C VAL A 318 10.17 10.43 21.19
N ASP A 319 9.30 10.80 22.14
CA ASP A 319 9.66 10.89 23.54
C ASP A 319 9.36 9.62 24.34
N GLU A 320 8.35 8.85 23.96
CA GLU A 320 7.97 7.62 24.64
C GLU A 320 8.24 6.39 23.76
N PHE A 321 7.59 6.27 22.59
CA PHE A 321 7.57 5.05 21.80
C PHE A 321 8.97 4.62 21.33
N LYS A 322 9.67 5.50 20.59
CA LYS A 322 11.01 5.21 20.05
C LYS A 322 12.11 5.16 21.11
N LYS A 323 11.87 5.70 22.31
CA LYS A 323 12.85 5.65 23.41
C LYS A 323 12.72 4.38 24.25
N HIS A 324 11.65 3.62 24.10
CA HIS A 324 11.47 2.39 24.87
C HIS A 324 12.59 1.38 24.56
N PRO A 325 13.27 0.79 25.56
CA PRO A 325 14.42 -0.10 25.33
C PRO A 325 14.12 -1.26 24.37
N ALA A 326 12.96 -1.90 24.50
CA ALA A 326 12.55 -3.02 23.64
C ALA A 326 12.23 -2.60 22.17
N ILE A 327 12.14 -1.31 21.86
CA ILE A 327 11.90 -0.79 20.50
C ILE A 327 13.21 -0.30 19.87
N ARG A 328 14.18 0.09 20.69
CA ARG A 328 15.49 0.60 20.23
C ARG A 328 16.47 -0.50 19.82
N SER A 329 16.24 -1.72 20.29
CA SER A 329 17.06 -2.90 20.00
C SER A 329 16.77 -3.43 18.59
#